data_e66c738538c50d5925ab47a8eedb8830
#
_entry.id   e66c738538c50d5925ab47a8eedb8830
#
_cell.length_a   1.000
_cell.length_b   1.000
_cell.length_c   1.000
_cell.angle_alpha   90.00
_cell.angle_beta   90.00
_cell.angle_gamma   90.00
#
_symmetry.space_group_name_H-M   'P 1'
#
loop_
_entity.id
_entity.type
_entity.pdbx_description
1 polymer ?
#
loop_
_entity_poly.entity_id
_entity_poly.type
_entity_poly.pdbx_seq_one_letter_code
_entity_poly.pdbx_strand_id
1 'polypeptide(L)'
;MPLLATGSAAATTSDAPNVIGPRNGFAPQIGTLVSMLTWMRNAILPEPGSLSVAQLDYLHDAKANTIGALLLHLAATERLYQVHTFEGRAWGDWDAATNEQWVVPMSLGEEARKKIKGNNLAFYLDALREVRERTLAELRKRDDAWLMKIDRHWSWGPTNNYCKWFHVCEHESNHNGQMKWITNRLPA
;
A
#
# COMPACT_ATOMS: atom_id res chain seq x y z
N MET A 1 9.65 13.93 -50.50
CA MET A 1 9.94 14.19 -49.08
C MET A 1 9.82 12.87 -48.32
N PRO A 2 10.88 12.32 -47.73
CA PRO A 2 10.78 11.10 -46.94
C PRO A 2 10.16 11.42 -45.60
N LEU A 3 9.11 10.68 -45.18
CA LEU A 3 8.57 10.67 -43.85
C LEU A 3 9.62 10.13 -42.89
N LEU A 4 10.05 10.96 -41.97
CA LEU A 4 10.84 10.54 -40.81
C LEU A 4 9.94 9.66 -39.93
N ALA A 5 10.22 8.36 -39.90
CA ALA A 5 9.66 7.45 -38.91
C ALA A 5 10.18 7.87 -37.53
N THR A 6 9.32 8.46 -36.72
CA THR A 6 9.62 8.68 -35.30
C THR A 6 9.60 7.32 -34.60
N GLY A 7 10.77 6.72 -34.52
CA GLY A 7 10.96 5.53 -33.68
C GLY A 7 10.69 5.90 -32.25
N SER A 8 9.59 5.39 -31.69
CA SER A 8 9.35 5.42 -30.26
C SER A 8 10.48 4.62 -29.60
N ALA A 9 11.38 5.30 -28.90
CA ALA A 9 12.39 4.61 -28.11
C ALA A 9 11.65 3.77 -27.05
N ALA A 10 11.78 2.46 -27.11
CA ALA A 10 11.26 1.57 -26.08
C ALA A 10 11.87 1.99 -24.74
N ALA A 11 11.03 2.27 -23.76
CA ALA A 11 11.50 2.60 -22.43
C ALA A 11 12.33 1.43 -21.89
N THR A 12 13.58 1.71 -21.50
CA THR A 12 14.45 0.69 -20.90
C THR A 12 13.89 0.31 -19.54
N THR A 13 13.57 -0.98 -19.36
CA THR A 13 13.16 -1.50 -18.05
C THR A 13 14.39 -1.68 -17.15
N SER A 14 14.27 -1.35 -15.88
CA SER A 14 15.32 -1.56 -14.88
C SER A 14 14.72 -2.09 -13.59
N ASP A 15 15.25 -3.19 -13.08
CA ASP A 15 14.85 -3.75 -11.79
C ASP A 15 15.69 -3.20 -10.62
N ALA A 16 16.55 -2.22 -10.86
CA ALA A 16 17.33 -1.57 -9.81
C ALA A 16 16.39 -0.89 -8.79
N PRO A 17 16.61 -1.09 -7.47
CA PRO A 17 15.65 -0.71 -6.43
C PRO A 17 15.39 0.79 -6.34
N ASN A 18 16.37 1.63 -6.70
CA ASN A 18 16.28 3.09 -6.64
C ASN A 18 16.00 3.75 -8.00
N VAL A 19 15.58 2.97 -8.99
CA VAL A 19 15.17 3.50 -10.31
C VAL A 19 13.67 3.42 -10.43
N ILE A 20 13.01 4.58 -10.52
CA ILE A 20 11.57 4.66 -10.79
C ILE A 20 11.36 4.61 -12.31
N GLY A 21 10.59 3.65 -12.77
CA GLY A 21 10.34 3.44 -14.18
C GLY A 21 9.66 2.10 -14.47
N PRO A 22 9.46 1.76 -15.76
CA PRO A 22 8.84 0.51 -16.15
C PRO A 22 9.55 -0.72 -15.57
N ARG A 23 8.77 -1.76 -15.28
CA ARG A 23 9.24 -3.05 -14.76
C ARG A 23 8.89 -4.18 -15.70
N ASN A 24 9.77 -5.18 -15.81
CA ASN A 24 9.53 -6.39 -16.61
C ASN A 24 8.26 -7.12 -16.12
N GLY A 25 7.46 -7.60 -17.08
CA GLY A 25 6.22 -8.33 -16.78
C GLY A 25 5.01 -7.46 -16.45
N PHE A 26 5.10 -6.14 -16.64
CA PHE A 26 3.99 -5.18 -16.47
C PHE A 26 3.88 -4.27 -17.70
N ALA A 27 2.67 -3.73 -17.94
CA ALA A 27 2.50 -2.62 -18.88
C ALA A 27 3.33 -1.41 -18.40
N PRO A 28 3.81 -0.52 -19.31
CA PRO A 28 4.82 0.48 -18.96
C PRO A 28 4.48 1.40 -17.78
N GLN A 29 3.27 1.96 -17.72
CA GLN A 29 2.86 2.85 -16.62
C GLN A 29 2.56 2.07 -15.35
N ILE A 30 1.97 0.88 -15.47
CA ILE A 30 1.79 -0.04 -14.34
C ILE A 30 3.14 -0.42 -13.76
N GLY A 31 4.14 -0.75 -14.59
CA GLY A 31 5.50 -1.05 -14.13
C GLY A 31 6.14 0.11 -13.37
N THR A 32 5.90 1.35 -13.84
CA THR A 32 6.35 2.55 -13.13
C THR A 32 5.67 2.69 -11.76
N LEU A 33 4.36 2.49 -11.68
CA LEU A 33 3.63 2.45 -10.41
C LEU A 33 4.17 1.35 -9.48
N VAL A 34 4.39 0.14 -9.99
CA VAL A 34 4.98 -0.97 -9.25
C VAL A 34 6.35 -0.62 -8.67
N SER A 35 7.18 0.10 -9.43
CA SER A 35 8.49 0.55 -8.93
C SER A 35 8.35 1.51 -7.75
N MET A 36 7.39 2.42 -7.78
CA MET A 36 7.08 3.35 -6.68
C MET A 36 6.54 2.61 -5.44
N LEU A 37 5.57 1.71 -5.64
CA LEU A 37 5.01 0.89 -4.57
C LEU A 37 6.08 0.01 -3.90
N THR A 38 6.99 -0.55 -4.67
CA THR A 38 8.08 -1.39 -4.15
C THR A 38 9.09 -0.55 -3.38
N TRP A 39 9.50 0.58 -3.94
CA TRP A 39 10.46 1.50 -3.29
C TRP A 39 9.91 1.99 -1.95
N MET A 40 8.66 2.42 -1.90
CA MET A 40 8.04 2.93 -0.67
C MET A 40 7.88 1.82 0.37
N ARG A 41 7.42 0.61 -0.03
CA ARG A 41 7.32 -0.52 0.88
C ARG A 41 8.67 -0.85 1.53
N ASN A 42 9.74 -0.88 0.76
CA ASN A 42 11.08 -1.12 1.31
C ASN A 42 11.53 -0.02 2.29
N ALA A 43 11.08 1.22 2.08
CA ALA A 43 11.43 2.34 2.97
C ALA A 43 10.68 2.32 4.32
N ILE A 44 9.55 1.62 4.40
CA ILE A 44 8.72 1.59 5.62
C ILE A 44 8.91 0.33 6.47
N LEU A 45 9.42 -0.76 5.89
CA LEU A 45 9.55 -2.03 6.62
C LEU A 45 10.62 -1.91 7.70
N PRO A 46 10.28 -2.18 8.99
CA PRO A 46 11.30 -2.37 10.01
C PRO A 46 12.15 -3.61 9.71
N GLU A 47 13.40 -3.58 10.13
CA GLU A 47 14.25 -4.76 10.08
C GLU A 47 13.63 -5.91 10.89
N PRO A 48 13.64 -7.16 10.40
CA PRO A 48 13.12 -8.29 11.15
C PRO A 48 13.72 -8.38 12.56
N GLY A 49 12.85 -8.48 13.57
CA GLY A 49 13.27 -8.55 14.97
C GLY A 49 13.69 -7.23 15.63
N SER A 50 13.60 -6.09 14.91
CA SER A 50 14.02 -4.79 15.43
C SER A 50 13.06 -4.19 16.48
N LEU A 51 11.83 -4.67 16.55
CA LEU A 51 10.80 -4.19 17.47
C LEU A 51 10.20 -5.34 18.27
N SER A 52 10.20 -5.20 19.59
CA SER A 52 9.49 -6.11 20.49
C SER A 52 7.98 -5.88 20.45
N VAL A 53 7.20 -6.85 20.94
CA VAL A 53 5.74 -6.73 21.06
C VAL A 53 5.36 -5.50 21.89
N ALA A 54 6.05 -5.24 22.98
CA ALA A 54 5.80 -4.05 23.82
C ALA A 54 6.03 -2.74 23.05
N GLN A 55 7.04 -2.67 22.18
CA GLN A 55 7.30 -1.50 21.34
C GLN A 55 6.28 -1.36 20.21
N LEU A 56 5.83 -2.49 19.62
CA LEU A 56 4.77 -2.50 18.62
C LEU A 56 3.42 -2.05 19.19
N ASP A 57 3.17 -2.32 20.44
CA ASP A 57 1.93 -1.96 21.17
C ASP A 57 2.03 -0.64 21.95
N TYR A 58 3.17 0.03 21.89
CA TYR A 58 3.39 1.28 22.62
C TYR A 58 2.44 2.39 22.16
N LEU A 59 1.75 2.99 23.12
CA LEU A 59 0.90 4.18 22.93
C LEU A 59 1.63 5.40 23.50
N HIS A 60 1.97 6.35 22.66
CA HIS A 60 2.58 7.60 23.09
C HIS A 60 1.61 8.43 23.96
N ASP A 61 0.33 8.41 23.60
CA ASP A 61 -0.77 8.99 24.36
C ASP A 61 -2.07 8.20 24.15
N ALA A 62 -3.12 8.55 24.87
CA ALA A 62 -4.40 7.84 24.84
C ALA A 62 -5.12 7.86 23.49
N LYS A 63 -4.75 8.78 22.57
CA LYS A 63 -5.35 8.92 21.24
C LYS A 63 -4.44 8.44 20.13
N ALA A 64 -3.17 8.14 20.43
CA ALA A 64 -2.20 7.66 19.44
C ALA A 64 -2.60 6.30 18.85
N ASN A 65 -2.09 5.99 17.68
CA ASN A 65 -2.09 4.64 17.14
C ASN A 65 -0.74 3.98 17.46
N THR A 66 -0.74 2.67 17.62
CA THR A 66 0.49 1.89 17.83
C THR A 66 1.18 1.61 16.49
N ILE A 67 2.48 1.30 16.51
CA ILE A 67 3.21 0.89 15.29
C ILE A 67 2.56 -0.34 14.67
N GLY A 68 2.20 -1.35 15.49
CA GLY A 68 1.51 -2.56 15.00
C GLY A 68 0.18 -2.24 14.32
N ALA A 69 -0.64 -1.35 14.90
CA ALA A 69 -1.89 -0.92 14.28
C ALA A 69 -1.67 -0.18 12.96
N LEU A 70 -0.65 0.68 12.87
CA LEU A 70 -0.30 1.38 11.63
C LEU A 70 0.18 0.43 10.54
N LEU A 71 1.03 -0.56 10.85
CA LEU A 71 1.46 -1.57 9.89
C LEU A 71 0.27 -2.38 9.33
N LEU A 72 -0.65 -2.81 10.20
CA LEU A 72 -1.82 -3.55 9.76
C LEU A 72 -2.81 -2.66 9.00
N HIS A 73 -2.91 -1.37 9.34
CA HIS A 73 -3.68 -0.38 8.59
C HIS A 73 -3.19 -0.21 7.15
N LEU A 74 -1.88 -0.21 6.93
CA LEU A 74 -1.32 -0.17 5.58
C LEU A 74 -1.71 -1.40 4.76
N ALA A 75 -1.68 -2.59 5.38
CA ALA A 75 -2.15 -3.82 4.73
C ALA A 75 -3.66 -3.74 4.42
N ALA A 76 -4.47 -3.25 5.37
CA ALA A 76 -5.92 -3.08 5.18
C ALA A 76 -6.24 -2.10 4.05
N THR A 77 -5.56 -0.96 4.02
CA THR A 77 -5.72 0.03 2.94
C THR A 77 -5.47 -0.59 1.58
N GLU A 78 -4.33 -1.26 1.40
CA GLU A 78 -4.00 -1.92 0.13
C GLU A 78 -5.02 -3.00 -0.22
N ARG A 79 -5.47 -3.83 0.75
CA ARG A 79 -6.49 -4.86 0.52
C ARG A 79 -7.83 -4.27 0.07
N LEU A 80 -8.29 -3.20 0.69
CA LEU A 80 -9.56 -2.57 0.33
C LEU A 80 -9.50 -1.90 -1.05
N TYR A 81 -8.36 -1.35 -1.45
CA TYR A 81 -8.14 -0.91 -2.83
C TYR A 81 -8.16 -2.07 -3.83
N GLN A 82 -7.67 -3.27 -3.47
CA GLN A 82 -7.82 -4.46 -4.32
C GLN A 82 -9.29 -4.81 -4.53
N VAL A 83 -10.07 -4.88 -3.45
CA VAL A 83 -11.52 -5.18 -3.52
C VAL A 83 -12.23 -4.17 -4.42
N HIS A 84 -11.93 -2.88 -4.24
CA HIS A 84 -12.55 -1.84 -5.04
C HIS A 84 -12.12 -1.87 -6.52
N THR A 85 -10.81 -1.92 -6.80
CA THR A 85 -10.31 -1.71 -8.15
C THR A 85 -10.18 -2.97 -8.98
N PHE A 86 -9.85 -4.11 -8.36
CA PHE A 86 -9.69 -5.39 -9.07
C PHE A 86 -10.96 -6.22 -9.07
N GLU A 87 -11.71 -6.23 -7.97
CA GLU A 87 -12.94 -7.01 -7.83
C GLU A 87 -14.18 -6.19 -8.23
N GLY A 88 -14.06 -4.87 -8.42
CA GLY A 88 -15.11 -3.98 -8.92
C GLY A 88 -16.22 -3.67 -7.93
N ARG A 89 -16.00 -3.88 -6.64
CA ARG A 89 -16.97 -3.56 -5.58
C ARG A 89 -16.98 -2.07 -5.27
N ALA A 90 -18.12 -1.52 -4.93
CA ALA A 90 -18.19 -0.16 -4.41
C ALA A 90 -17.36 -0.03 -3.12
N TRP A 91 -16.78 1.16 -2.90
CA TRP A 91 -16.06 1.41 -1.65
C TRP A 91 -17.01 1.33 -0.46
N GLY A 92 -16.70 0.51 0.52
CA GLY A 92 -17.57 0.22 1.67
C GLY A 92 -18.45 -1.03 1.50
N ASP A 93 -18.59 -1.56 0.29
CA ASP A 93 -19.31 -2.81 0.03
C ASP A 93 -18.35 -4.00 0.17
N TRP A 94 -18.06 -4.37 1.41
CA TRP A 94 -17.18 -5.47 1.76
C TRP A 94 -18.00 -6.73 2.14
N ASP A 95 -17.54 -7.91 1.73
CA ASP A 95 -18.10 -9.15 2.25
C ASP A 95 -17.77 -9.36 3.73
N ALA A 96 -18.43 -10.33 4.37
CA ALA A 96 -18.30 -10.59 5.80
C ALA A 96 -16.85 -10.88 6.21
N ALA A 97 -16.12 -11.68 5.43
CA ALA A 97 -14.74 -12.02 5.72
C ALA A 97 -13.80 -10.79 5.62
N THR A 98 -13.99 -9.96 4.58
CA THR A 98 -13.25 -8.70 4.43
C THR A 98 -13.57 -7.73 5.56
N ASN A 99 -14.84 -7.62 5.97
CA ASN A 99 -15.23 -6.78 7.11
C ASN A 99 -14.59 -7.25 8.41
N GLU A 100 -14.66 -8.54 8.70
CA GLU A 100 -14.10 -9.12 9.93
C GLU A 100 -12.59 -8.88 10.05
N GLN A 101 -11.86 -9.08 8.95
CA GLN A 101 -10.41 -9.00 8.97
C GLN A 101 -9.87 -7.57 8.87
N TRP A 102 -10.51 -6.68 8.07
CA TRP A 102 -9.87 -5.45 7.63
C TRP A 102 -10.53 -4.15 8.08
N VAL A 103 -11.79 -4.18 8.55
CA VAL A 103 -12.48 -2.92 8.91
C VAL A 103 -11.86 -2.28 10.15
N VAL A 104 -11.52 -3.05 11.18
CA VAL A 104 -10.89 -2.51 12.39
C VAL A 104 -9.49 -1.95 12.09
N PRO A 105 -8.58 -2.67 11.39
CA PRO A 105 -7.32 -2.10 10.96
C PRO A 105 -7.50 -0.85 10.09
N MET A 106 -8.45 -0.85 9.15
CA MET A 106 -8.71 0.30 8.28
C MET A 106 -9.14 1.54 9.06
N SER A 107 -9.98 1.37 10.06
CA SER A 107 -10.56 2.48 10.83
C SER A 107 -9.60 3.07 11.86
N LEU A 108 -8.60 2.30 12.31
CA LEU A 108 -7.73 2.70 13.42
C LEU A 108 -8.52 3.09 14.69
N GLY A 109 -8.00 3.99 15.51
CA GLY A 109 -8.68 4.56 16.65
C GLY A 109 -8.89 3.60 17.83
N GLU A 110 -9.94 3.79 18.59
CA GLU A 110 -10.17 3.08 19.85
C GLU A 110 -10.29 1.56 19.68
N GLU A 111 -11.03 1.11 18.68
CA GLU A 111 -11.21 -0.32 18.41
C GLU A 111 -9.90 -1.00 17.98
N ALA A 112 -9.07 -0.34 17.17
CA ALA A 112 -7.76 -0.85 16.81
C ALA A 112 -6.84 -0.95 18.03
N ARG A 113 -6.82 0.06 18.89
CA ARG A 113 -6.05 0.02 20.16
C ARG A 113 -6.46 -1.14 21.08
N LYS A 114 -7.73 -1.51 21.08
CA LYS A 114 -8.23 -2.65 21.86
C LYS A 114 -7.89 -4.00 21.24
N LYS A 115 -7.99 -4.12 19.92
CA LYS A 115 -7.97 -5.41 19.20
C LYS A 115 -6.63 -5.73 18.54
N ILE A 116 -5.85 -4.72 18.12
CA ILE A 116 -4.58 -4.91 17.43
C ILE A 116 -3.44 -4.74 18.42
N LYS A 117 -3.12 -5.82 19.11
CA LYS A 117 -2.05 -5.87 20.10
C LYS A 117 -1.62 -7.31 20.39
N GLY A 118 -0.45 -7.48 21.02
CA GLY A 118 0.08 -8.77 21.41
C GLY A 118 0.69 -9.58 20.28
N ASN A 119 0.77 -9.04 19.06
CA ASN A 119 1.36 -9.72 17.92
C ASN A 119 2.85 -9.34 17.78
N ASN A 120 3.65 -10.28 17.34
CA ASN A 120 5.05 -10.01 17.00
C ASN A 120 5.19 -9.30 15.64
N LEU A 121 6.36 -8.76 15.36
CA LEU A 121 6.61 -8.03 14.12
C LEU A 121 6.35 -8.88 12.87
N ALA A 122 6.68 -10.18 12.90
CA ALA A 122 6.49 -11.08 11.76
C ALA A 122 5.02 -11.15 11.33
N PHE A 123 4.06 -11.16 12.26
CA PHE A 123 2.63 -11.13 11.95
C PHE A 123 2.26 -9.94 11.04
N TYR A 124 2.75 -8.75 11.34
CA TYR A 124 2.46 -7.54 10.55
C TYR A 124 3.19 -7.53 9.21
N LEU A 125 4.44 -7.99 9.20
CA LEU A 125 5.22 -8.08 7.96
C LEU A 125 4.62 -9.12 6.99
N ASP A 126 4.12 -10.23 7.50
CA ASP A 126 3.44 -11.26 6.71
C ASP A 126 2.15 -10.73 6.08
N ALA A 127 1.32 -10.01 6.84
CA ALA A 127 0.12 -9.37 6.31
C ALA A 127 0.45 -8.37 5.19
N LEU A 128 1.46 -7.53 5.38
CA LEU A 128 1.93 -6.58 4.37
C LEU A 128 2.47 -7.27 3.12
N ARG A 129 3.19 -8.38 3.27
CA ARG A 129 3.71 -9.19 2.18
C ARG A 129 2.57 -9.82 1.37
N GLU A 130 1.65 -10.49 2.04
CA GLU A 130 0.52 -11.18 1.40
C GLU A 130 -0.33 -10.24 0.53
N VAL A 131 -0.72 -9.08 1.07
CA VAL A 131 -1.50 -8.13 0.28
C VAL A 131 -0.71 -7.59 -0.90
N ARG A 132 0.59 -7.31 -0.76
CA ARG A 132 1.45 -6.82 -1.84
C ARG A 132 1.63 -7.88 -2.94
N GLU A 133 1.85 -9.13 -2.59
CA GLU A 133 1.97 -10.22 -3.56
C GLU A 133 0.69 -10.32 -4.41
N ARG A 134 -0.49 -10.22 -3.79
CA ARG A 134 -1.76 -10.18 -4.51
C ARG A 134 -1.88 -8.94 -5.40
N THR A 135 -1.50 -7.76 -4.92
CA THR A 135 -1.49 -6.53 -5.74
C THR A 135 -0.64 -6.72 -6.99
N LEU A 136 0.58 -7.22 -6.83
CA LEU A 136 1.49 -7.42 -7.96
C LEU A 136 0.96 -8.47 -8.95
N ALA A 137 0.37 -9.55 -8.46
CA ALA A 137 -0.24 -10.59 -9.29
C ALA A 137 -1.41 -10.04 -10.11
N GLU A 138 -2.25 -9.18 -9.55
CA GLU A 138 -3.37 -8.55 -10.25
C GLU A 138 -2.91 -7.46 -11.23
N LEU A 139 -1.93 -6.64 -10.86
CA LEU A 139 -1.38 -5.60 -11.75
C LEU A 139 -0.71 -6.19 -13.00
N ARG A 140 -0.12 -7.40 -12.91
CA ARG A 140 0.41 -8.11 -14.11
C ARG A 140 -0.65 -8.44 -15.17
N LYS A 141 -1.90 -8.56 -14.75
CA LYS A 141 -3.04 -8.89 -15.64
C LYS A 141 -3.68 -7.64 -16.26
N ARG A 142 -3.23 -6.45 -15.91
CA ARG A 142 -3.83 -5.17 -16.30
C ARG A 142 -2.95 -4.44 -17.31
N ASP A 143 -3.58 -3.53 -18.05
CA ASP A 143 -2.92 -2.64 -19.01
C ASP A 143 -2.98 -1.17 -18.56
N ASP A 144 -2.26 -0.31 -19.28
CA ASP A 144 -2.25 1.12 -18.97
C ASP A 144 -3.63 1.78 -19.21
N ALA A 145 -4.48 1.21 -20.07
CA ALA A 145 -5.85 1.71 -20.28
C ALA A 145 -6.71 1.49 -19.00
N TRP A 146 -6.58 0.32 -18.36
CA TRP A 146 -7.20 0.07 -17.07
C TRP A 146 -6.67 1.04 -15.99
N LEU A 147 -5.38 1.32 -15.98
CA LEU A 147 -4.78 2.24 -15.00
C LEU A 147 -5.34 3.66 -15.16
N MET A 148 -5.58 4.11 -16.39
CA MET A 148 -6.09 5.44 -16.71
C MET A 148 -7.62 5.53 -16.66
N LYS A 149 -8.34 4.42 -16.44
CA LYS A 149 -9.80 4.40 -16.35
C LYS A 149 -10.31 5.28 -15.21
N ILE A 150 -11.18 6.24 -15.53
CA ILE A 150 -11.75 7.20 -14.58
C ILE A 150 -13.02 6.61 -13.94
N ASP A 151 -13.03 6.58 -12.62
CA ASP A 151 -14.22 6.42 -11.80
C ASP A 151 -14.81 7.80 -11.51
N ARG A 152 -16.01 8.07 -12.01
CA ARG A 152 -16.70 9.36 -11.86
C ARG A 152 -17.43 9.50 -10.52
N HIS A 153 -17.60 8.40 -9.79
CA HIS A 153 -18.36 8.32 -8.54
C HIS A 153 -17.46 8.19 -7.30
N TRP A 154 -16.13 8.31 -7.48
CA TRP A 154 -15.20 8.30 -6.37
C TRP A 154 -15.43 9.52 -5.46
N SER A 155 -15.29 9.34 -4.14
CA SER A 155 -15.58 10.38 -3.15
C SER A 155 -14.77 11.67 -3.30
N TRP A 156 -13.62 11.61 -3.98
CA TRP A 156 -12.78 12.80 -4.26
C TRP A 156 -13.14 13.49 -5.58
N GLY A 157 -14.18 13.04 -6.27
CA GLY A 157 -14.50 13.43 -7.64
C GLY A 157 -13.93 12.46 -8.67
N PRO A 158 -13.95 12.80 -9.96
CA PRO A 158 -13.44 11.94 -11.04
C PRO A 158 -11.98 11.55 -10.81
N THR A 159 -11.73 10.25 -10.55
CA THR A 159 -10.42 9.75 -10.14
C THR A 159 -10.10 8.48 -10.93
N ASN A 160 -8.91 8.39 -11.52
CA ASN A 160 -8.49 7.18 -12.21
C ASN A 160 -7.84 6.15 -11.26
N ASN A 161 -7.68 4.91 -11.73
CA ASN A 161 -7.02 3.88 -10.94
C ASN A 161 -5.57 4.24 -10.62
N TYR A 162 -4.89 5.03 -11.47
CA TYR A 162 -3.54 5.49 -11.18
C TYR A 162 -3.49 6.34 -9.90
N CYS A 163 -4.37 7.33 -9.79
CA CYS A 163 -4.45 8.16 -8.59
C CYS A 163 -4.80 7.33 -7.33
N LYS A 164 -5.73 6.37 -7.46
CA LYS A 164 -6.09 5.44 -6.37
C LYS A 164 -4.88 4.65 -5.89
N TRP A 165 -4.11 4.05 -6.79
CA TRP A 165 -2.93 3.27 -6.44
C TRP A 165 -1.72 4.13 -6.05
N PHE A 166 -1.61 5.35 -6.60
CA PHE A 166 -0.64 6.33 -6.10
C PHE A 166 -0.93 6.72 -4.65
N HIS A 167 -2.21 6.86 -4.28
CA HIS A 167 -2.57 7.10 -2.88
C HIS A 167 -2.13 5.96 -1.95
N VAL A 168 -2.17 4.69 -2.39
CA VAL A 168 -1.60 3.58 -1.59
C VAL A 168 -0.11 3.83 -1.31
N CYS A 169 0.65 4.26 -2.31
CA CYS A 169 2.07 4.58 -2.17
C CYS A 169 2.30 5.79 -1.24
N GLU A 170 1.57 6.87 -1.43
CA GLU A 170 1.65 8.09 -0.62
C GLU A 170 1.23 7.82 0.84
N HIS A 171 0.19 7.02 1.03
CA HIS A 171 -0.30 6.62 2.34
C HIS A 171 0.75 5.87 3.17
N GLU A 172 1.52 4.99 2.54
CA GLU A 172 2.67 4.35 3.18
C GLU A 172 3.71 5.38 3.65
N SER A 173 4.02 6.40 2.83
CA SER A 173 4.95 7.47 3.21
C SER A 173 4.47 8.27 4.42
N ASN A 174 3.17 8.59 4.44
CA ASN A 174 2.55 9.34 5.54
C ASN A 174 2.68 8.56 6.87
N HIS A 175 2.27 7.30 6.89
CA HIS A 175 2.38 6.47 8.10
C HIS A 175 3.81 6.09 8.47
N ASN A 176 4.73 6.02 7.50
CA ASN A 176 6.17 5.89 7.80
C ASN A 176 6.67 7.03 8.69
N GLY A 177 6.28 8.27 8.38
CA GLY A 177 6.60 9.42 9.23
C GLY A 177 6.07 9.27 10.66
N GLN A 178 4.82 8.79 10.81
CA GLN A 178 4.21 8.54 12.12
C GLN A 178 4.94 7.42 12.89
N MET A 179 5.24 6.29 12.22
CA MET A 179 5.96 5.19 12.86
C MET A 179 7.36 5.60 13.31
N LYS A 180 8.11 6.33 12.48
CA LYS A 180 9.42 6.89 12.85
C LYS A 180 9.32 7.84 14.03
N TRP A 181 8.29 8.69 14.06
CA TRP A 181 8.06 9.60 15.16
C TRP A 181 7.81 8.84 16.49
N ILE A 182 7.04 7.76 16.46
CA ILE A 182 6.79 6.87 17.60
C ILE A 182 8.07 6.16 18.01
N THR A 183 8.78 5.54 17.05
CA THR A 183 10.02 4.79 17.30
C THR A 183 11.06 5.64 18.03
N ASN A 184 11.21 6.90 17.66
CA ASN A 184 12.13 7.84 18.30
C ASN A 184 11.71 8.26 19.72
N ARG A 185 10.57 7.80 20.21
CA ARG A 185 9.98 8.12 21.53
C ARG A 185 9.64 6.88 22.33
N LEU A 186 10.08 5.71 21.88
CA LEU A 186 9.95 4.50 22.66
C LEU A 186 10.69 4.65 23.99
N PRO A 187 10.13 4.16 25.10
CA PRO A 187 10.84 4.11 26.36
C PRO A 187 12.09 3.23 26.26
N ALA A 188 13.11 3.60 27.01
CA ALA A 188 14.35 2.84 27.11
C ALA A 188 14.13 1.44 27.72
#